data_f9d61b9b7345871311d9de2800fbb125
#
_entry.id   f9d61b9b7345871311d9de2800fbb125
#
_cell.length_a   1.000
_cell.length_b   1.000
_cell.length_c   1.000
_cell.angle_alpha   90.00
_cell.angle_beta   90.00
_cell.angle_gamma   90.00
#
_symmetry.space_group_name_H-M   'P 1'
#
loop_
_entity.id
_entity.type
_entity.pdbx_description
1 polymer ?
#
loop_
_entity_poly.entity_id
_entity_poly.type
_entity_poly.pdbx_seq_one_letter_code
_entity_poly.pdbx_strand_id
1 'polypeptide(L)'
;MIKNGIIELHELLYNGSVTCSDLVNESIKEAHNLQNNCNAFVTIIDDAKNDCKSDSILCGIPFGVKDNYSTKGVLSTGSSNTLKDYVPFFDATAVENLKKCGAVMVAKTALDEFGMGGTGTTAHTGVIKNPWDKNRICGGSSAGSACSVAAGVYPFAFGSDTGDSIRKPAAYCGVVGYKPTYGMISRYGLFAFASSLDTCGVFTRNVRDAAIVVDAMKGIDDKDQTTWDSSDIKLYENLNNKVDGKKLFYISELVDINNYSNPSDELKKHLEEFHKLILVCKNMGMKVEGVSIDKTLLDAIPSVYVCISCAEATSNMSNLTGLIFGPRGNGVNVVDMMKDYRTKGFSPLIKRRFVIGSYVLQKENQERYYLNACRVRRLIVDKFKSLFKEYDGCIMPVGSGVAPLISEVNNTITDNDVNVLENHLQIANFGGFPSITIPSGFINNLPVGLNITGDCYKDQDVLNIAYAIEEKLNYKNVIARDYNE
;
A
#
# COMPACT_ATOMS: atom_id res chain seq x y z
N MET A 1 12.81 -18.56 12.69
CA MET A 1 13.85 -18.02 11.78
C MET A 1 13.28 -16.98 10.83
N ILE A 2 12.18 -17.26 10.19
CA ILE A 2 11.54 -16.38 9.17
C ILE A 2 11.19 -14.96 9.65
N LYS A 3 11.18 -14.74 10.96
CA LYS A 3 10.94 -13.42 11.58
C LYS A 3 12.12 -12.45 11.52
N ASN A 4 13.27 -12.87 10.97
CA ASN A 4 14.43 -12.01 10.70
C ASN A 4 14.21 -11.14 9.46
N GLY A 5 15.05 -10.11 9.27
CA GLY A 5 15.11 -9.32 8.04
C GLY A 5 15.79 -10.08 6.89
N ILE A 6 15.75 -9.48 5.69
CA ILE A 6 16.29 -10.11 4.48
C ILE A 6 17.79 -10.41 4.61
N ILE A 7 18.57 -9.48 5.17
CA ILE A 7 20.03 -9.64 5.28
C ILE A 7 20.36 -10.81 6.20
N GLU A 8 19.75 -10.85 7.38
CA GLU A 8 19.98 -11.91 8.35
C GLU A 8 19.54 -13.28 7.81
N LEU A 9 18.44 -13.34 7.05
CA LEU A 9 18.00 -14.56 6.39
C LEU A 9 18.99 -15.00 5.28
N HIS A 10 19.48 -14.05 4.48
CA HIS A 10 20.50 -14.31 3.48
C HIS A 10 21.79 -14.85 4.08
N GLU A 11 22.26 -14.28 5.20
CA GLU A 11 23.43 -14.77 5.92
C GLU A 11 23.25 -16.21 6.43
N LEU A 12 22.06 -16.55 6.95
CA LEU A 12 21.73 -17.90 7.40
C LEU A 12 21.70 -18.90 6.24
N LEU A 13 21.21 -18.49 5.07
CA LEU A 13 21.24 -19.31 3.84
C LEU A 13 22.67 -19.48 3.31
N TYR A 14 23.45 -18.39 3.26
CA TYR A 14 24.79 -18.36 2.73
C TYR A 14 25.76 -19.22 3.55
N ASN A 15 25.67 -19.20 4.87
CA ASN A 15 26.52 -20.00 5.77
C ASN A 15 26.01 -21.44 5.98
N GLY A 16 24.89 -21.81 5.33
CA GLY A 16 24.30 -23.15 5.40
C GLY A 16 23.63 -23.50 6.73
N SER A 17 23.38 -22.49 7.61
CA SER A 17 22.66 -22.71 8.88
C SER A 17 21.19 -23.08 8.67
N VAL A 18 20.61 -22.67 7.55
CA VAL A 18 19.26 -23.02 7.09
C VAL A 18 19.26 -23.26 5.59
N THR A 19 18.30 -24.03 5.11
CA THR A 19 18.04 -24.20 3.68
C THR A 19 16.89 -23.33 3.20
N CYS A 20 16.82 -23.06 1.91
CA CYS A 20 15.65 -22.41 1.32
C CYS A 20 14.35 -23.18 1.66
N SER A 21 14.40 -24.51 1.60
CA SER A 21 13.25 -25.36 1.94
C SER A 21 12.79 -25.17 3.39
N ASP A 22 13.72 -25.00 4.34
CA ASP A 22 13.36 -24.73 5.74
C ASP A 22 12.61 -23.40 5.88
N LEU A 23 13.10 -22.33 5.25
CA LEU A 23 12.46 -21.03 5.29
C LEU A 23 11.07 -21.02 4.61
N VAL A 24 10.96 -21.68 3.46
CA VAL A 24 9.70 -21.79 2.71
C VAL A 24 8.66 -22.58 3.53
N ASN A 25 9.06 -23.73 4.08
CA ASN A 25 8.18 -24.57 4.89
C ASN A 25 7.72 -23.86 6.19
N GLU A 26 8.63 -23.14 6.86
CA GLU A 26 8.27 -22.32 8.03
C GLU A 26 7.27 -21.23 7.62
N SER A 27 7.52 -20.54 6.49
CA SER A 27 6.63 -19.51 5.96
C SER A 27 5.23 -20.05 5.62
N ILE A 28 5.13 -21.19 4.96
CA ILE A 28 3.86 -21.85 4.62
C ILE A 28 3.10 -22.22 5.91
N LYS A 29 3.78 -22.78 6.89
CA LYS A 29 3.19 -23.14 8.19
C LYS A 29 2.61 -21.90 8.89
N GLU A 30 3.38 -20.80 8.95
CA GLU A 30 2.92 -19.55 9.56
C GLU A 30 1.79 -18.92 8.73
N ALA A 31 1.77 -19.07 7.39
CA ALA A 31 0.68 -18.61 6.53
C ALA A 31 -0.64 -19.34 6.86
N HIS A 32 -0.63 -20.66 7.03
CA HIS A 32 -1.83 -21.40 7.45
C HIS A 32 -2.32 -21.01 8.84
N ASN A 33 -1.40 -20.80 9.78
CA ASN A 33 -1.74 -20.33 11.12
C ASN A 33 -2.43 -18.95 11.06
N LEU A 34 -1.82 -18.01 10.35
CA LEU A 34 -2.38 -16.66 10.18
C LEU A 34 -3.71 -16.67 9.42
N GLN A 35 -3.88 -17.54 8.41
CA GLN A 35 -5.13 -17.67 7.66
C GLN A 35 -6.31 -18.03 8.59
N ASN A 36 -6.11 -18.98 9.49
CA ASN A 36 -7.13 -19.41 10.46
C ASN A 36 -7.54 -18.28 11.41
N ASN A 37 -6.63 -17.38 11.74
CA ASN A 37 -6.84 -16.31 12.70
C ASN A 37 -7.27 -14.99 12.08
N CYS A 38 -6.67 -14.60 10.94
CA CYS A 38 -6.81 -13.25 10.38
C CYS A 38 -7.40 -13.21 8.97
N ASN A 39 -7.56 -14.34 8.26
CA ASN A 39 -8.06 -14.39 6.89
C ASN A 39 -7.22 -13.55 5.89
N ALA A 40 -5.89 -13.66 5.99
CA ALA A 40 -4.96 -12.80 5.28
C ALA A 40 -4.70 -13.20 3.81
N PHE A 41 -5.12 -14.41 3.39
CA PHE A 41 -4.75 -14.98 2.09
C PHE A 41 -5.95 -15.40 1.25
N VAL A 42 -5.79 -15.28 -0.07
CA VAL A 42 -6.68 -15.90 -1.06
C VAL A 42 -6.18 -17.31 -1.39
N THR A 43 -4.85 -17.45 -1.53
CA THR A 43 -4.18 -18.71 -1.87
C THR A 43 -2.88 -18.83 -1.09
N ILE A 44 -2.63 -19.99 -0.51
CA ILE A 44 -1.32 -20.41 0.02
C ILE A 44 -0.79 -21.48 -0.92
N ILE A 45 0.51 -21.41 -1.29
CA ILE A 45 1.15 -22.27 -2.27
C ILE A 45 1.95 -23.33 -1.50
N ASP A 46 1.28 -24.44 -1.18
CA ASP A 46 1.86 -25.50 -0.33
C ASP A 46 3.06 -26.22 -0.95
N ASP A 47 3.17 -26.18 -2.26
CA ASP A 47 4.28 -26.80 -3.02
C ASP A 47 5.28 -25.76 -3.57
N ALA A 48 5.32 -24.57 -2.97
CA ALA A 48 6.26 -23.53 -3.37
C ALA A 48 7.70 -24.00 -3.27
N LYS A 49 8.48 -23.82 -4.35
CA LYS A 49 9.86 -24.28 -4.47
C LYS A 49 10.75 -23.18 -5.04
N ASN A 50 12.02 -23.23 -4.67
CA ASN A 50 13.06 -22.46 -5.33
C ASN A 50 13.85 -23.36 -6.28
N ASP A 51 13.59 -23.21 -7.57
CA ASP A 51 14.33 -23.90 -8.63
C ASP A 51 15.43 -22.99 -9.23
N CYS A 52 15.53 -21.74 -8.77
CA CYS A 52 16.47 -20.75 -9.27
C CYS A 52 17.75 -20.70 -8.41
N LYS A 53 18.90 -20.76 -9.06
CA LYS A 53 20.20 -20.44 -8.45
C LYS A 53 20.57 -19.04 -8.86
N SER A 54 20.68 -18.13 -7.90
CA SER A 54 21.02 -16.74 -8.11
C SER A 54 21.99 -16.28 -7.02
N ASP A 55 22.89 -15.36 -7.34
CA ASP A 55 23.77 -14.70 -6.37
C ASP A 55 23.06 -13.51 -5.68
N SER A 56 21.78 -13.32 -5.95
CA SER A 56 20.99 -12.25 -5.34
C SER A 56 20.79 -12.48 -3.85
N ILE A 57 20.83 -11.39 -3.08
CA ILE A 57 20.48 -11.37 -1.64
C ILE A 57 19.05 -11.88 -1.37
N LEU A 58 18.17 -11.89 -2.37
CA LEU A 58 16.79 -12.38 -2.29
C LEU A 58 16.66 -13.88 -2.63
N CYS A 59 17.74 -14.54 -3.04
CA CYS A 59 17.68 -15.95 -3.40
C CYS A 59 17.27 -16.81 -2.20
N GLY A 60 16.19 -17.59 -2.35
CA GLY A 60 15.63 -18.44 -1.31
C GLY A 60 14.74 -17.72 -0.28
N ILE A 61 14.55 -16.42 -0.40
CA ILE A 61 13.72 -15.63 0.53
C ILE A 61 12.23 -15.76 0.15
N PRO A 62 11.35 -16.21 1.07
CA PRO A 62 9.92 -16.30 0.80
C PRO A 62 9.24 -14.94 0.85
N PHE A 63 8.18 -14.77 0.02
CA PHE A 63 7.40 -13.52 -0.03
C PHE A 63 5.93 -13.74 -0.40
N GLY A 64 5.09 -12.73 -0.10
CA GLY A 64 3.69 -12.69 -0.49
C GLY A 64 3.41 -11.70 -1.61
N VAL A 65 2.42 -12.02 -2.45
CA VAL A 65 1.97 -11.16 -3.55
C VAL A 65 0.52 -10.78 -3.38
N LYS A 66 0.21 -9.48 -3.37
CA LYS A 66 -1.18 -9.00 -3.35
C LYS A 66 -1.96 -9.60 -4.51
N ASP A 67 -3.17 -10.08 -4.26
CA ASP A 67 -3.92 -10.92 -5.22
C ASP A 67 -4.47 -10.15 -6.44
N ASN A 68 -4.17 -8.87 -6.58
CA ASN A 68 -4.40 -8.10 -7.79
C ASN A 68 -3.20 -8.05 -8.77
N TYR A 69 -2.15 -8.82 -8.53
CA TYR A 69 -1.06 -9.05 -9.50
C TYR A 69 -1.26 -10.39 -10.20
N SER A 70 -1.14 -10.39 -11.53
CA SER A 70 -1.10 -11.62 -12.33
C SER A 70 0.10 -12.46 -11.94
N THR A 71 -0.14 -13.74 -11.63
CA THR A 71 0.90 -14.72 -11.29
C THR A 71 0.67 -16.00 -12.08
N LYS A 72 1.61 -16.34 -12.95
CA LYS A 72 1.50 -17.47 -13.87
C LYS A 72 1.20 -18.77 -13.12
N GLY A 73 0.11 -19.44 -13.51
CA GLY A 73 -0.29 -20.73 -12.96
C GLY A 73 -0.87 -20.69 -11.55
N VAL A 74 -1.01 -19.49 -10.94
CA VAL A 74 -1.57 -19.32 -9.59
C VAL A 74 -2.81 -18.45 -9.64
N LEU A 75 -3.87 -18.87 -8.95
CA LEU A 75 -5.14 -18.16 -8.87
C LEU A 75 -4.91 -16.68 -8.54
N SER A 76 -5.55 -15.78 -9.28
CA SER A 76 -5.43 -14.32 -9.14
C SER A 76 -6.81 -13.68 -9.30
N THR A 77 -7.49 -13.43 -8.17
CA THR A 77 -8.92 -13.06 -8.16
C THR A 77 -9.17 -11.58 -8.01
N GLY A 78 -8.15 -10.80 -7.59
CA GLY A 78 -8.36 -9.42 -7.12
C GLY A 78 -9.28 -9.38 -5.90
N SER A 79 -9.37 -10.45 -5.13
CA SER A 79 -10.34 -10.66 -4.03
C SER A 79 -11.78 -10.41 -4.46
N SER A 80 -12.16 -10.78 -5.70
CA SER A 80 -13.48 -10.60 -6.30
C SER A 80 -14.08 -11.90 -6.79
N ASN A 81 -15.39 -12.04 -6.66
CA ASN A 81 -16.12 -13.17 -7.25
C ASN A 81 -16.14 -13.13 -8.79
N THR A 82 -15.83 -11.99 -9.41
CA THR A 82 -15.76 -11.86 -10.87
C THR A 82 -14.60 -12.63 -11.48
N LEU A 83 -13.52 -12.84 -10.74
CA LEU A 83 -12.33 -13.57 -11.18
C LEU A 83 -12.01 -14.77 -10.28
N LYS A 84 -12.99 -15.33 -9.58
CA LYS A 84 -12.79 -16.38 -8.56
C LYS A 84 -12.09 -17.65 -9.06
N ASP A 85 -12.05 -17.87 -10.36
CA ASP A 85 -11.45 -19.02 -11.03
C ASP A 85 -10.38 -18.62 -12.08
N TYR A 86 -9.95 -17.35 -12.07
CA TYR A 86 -9.00 -16.85 -13.04
C TYR A 86 -7.56 -17.21 -12.66
N VAL A 87 -6.90 -17.98 -13.52
CA VAL A 87 -5.47 -18.34 -13.41
C VAL A 87 -4.72 -17.71 -14.57
N PRO A 88 -3.85 -16.71 -14.32
CA PRO A 88 -3.05 -16.07 -15.38
C PRO A 88 -2.07 -17.03 -16.04
N PHE A 89 -1.81 -16.81 -17.34
CA PHE A 89 -0.79 -17.53 -18.10
C PHE A 89 0.57 -16.81 -18.14
N PHE A 90 0.68 -15.67 -17.47
CA PHE A 90 1.90 -14.83 -17.38
C PHE A 90 2.05 -14.25 -15.96
N ASP A 91 3.28 -13.87 -15.62
CA ASP A 91 3.58 -13.12 -14.40
C ASP A 91 3.52 -11.60 -14.66
N ALA A 92 3.10 -10.81 -13.69
CA ALA A 92 3.38 -9.38 -13.64
C ALA A 92 4.89 -9.15 -13.65
N THR A 93 5.37 -8.11 -14.35
CA THR A 93 6.82 -7.84 -14.49
C THR A 93 7.52 -7.75 -13.12
N ALA A 94 6.92 -7.09 -12.13
CA ALA A 94 7.48 -7.01 -10.79
C ALA A 94 7.64 -8.39 -10.12
N VAL A 95 6.68 -9.31 -10.33
CA VAL A 95 6.74 -10.70 -9.83
C VAL A 95 7.83 -11.49 -10.56
N GLU A 96 7.90 -11.36 -11.87
CA GLU A 96 8.93 -12.02 -12.70
C GLU A 96 10.34 -11.59 -12.26
N ASN A 97 10.56 -10.31 -11.99
CA ASN A 97 11.85 -9.78 -11.56
C ASN A 97 12.31 -10.40 -10.23
N LEU A 98 11.42 -10.51 -9.24
CA LEU A 98 11.78 -11.17 -7.97
C LEU A 98 12.02 -12.66 -8.12
N LYS A 99 11.25 -13.37 -8.96
CA LYS A 99 11.51 -14.77 -9.28
C LYS A 99 12.87 -14.95 -9.96
N LYS A 100 13.29 -14.03 -10.85
CA LYS A 100 14.64 -14.04 -11.45
C LYS A 100 15.75 -13.83 -10.40
N CYS A 101 15.48 -13.10 -9.33
CA CYS A 101 16.37 -12.98 -8.16
C CYS A 101 16.37 -14.23 -7.27
N GLY A 102 15.57 -15.24 -7.57
CA GLY A 102 15.47 -16.46 -6.78
C GLY A 102 14.59 -16.36 -5.54
N ALA A 103 13.82 -15.29 -5.37
CA ALA A 103 12.84 -15.18 -4.30
C ALA A 103 11.66 -16.14 -4.52
N VAL A 104 11.05 -16.66 -3.44
CA VAL A 104 10.04 -17.73 -3.50
C VAL A 104 8.67 -17.17 -3.10
N MET A 105 7.75 -17.13 -4.07
CA MET A 105 6.37 -16.73 -3.80
C MET A 105 5.62 -17.86 -3.06
N VAL A 106 5.14 -17.57 -1.85
CA VAL A 106 4.46 -18.56 -1.00
C VAL A 106 2.96 -18.30 -0.84
N ALA A 107 2.48 -17.09 -1.14
CA ALA A 107 1.06 -16.79 -0.99
C ALA A 107 0.58 -15.64 -1.88
N LYS A 108 -0.74 -15.66 -2.17
CA LYS A 108 -1.52 -14.53 -2.69
C LYS A 108 -2.30 -13.92 -1.54
N THR A 109 -1.98 -12.66 -1.20
CA THR A 109 -2.58 -11.97 -0.05
C THR A 109 -3.93 -11.35 -0.40
N ALA A 110 -4.89 -11.49 0.50
CA ALA A 110 -6.21 -10.91 0.37
C ALA A 110 -6.18 -9.37 0.43
N LEU A 111 -7.13 -8.73 -0.24
CA LEU A 111 -7.22 -7.29 -0.39
C LEU A 111 -8.68 -6.82 -0.43
N ASP A 112 -8.94 -5.54 -0.26
CA ASP A 112 -10.23 -4.99 -0.65
C ASP A 112 -10.46 -5.21 -2.15
N GLU A 113 -11.66 -5.59 -2.54
CA GLU A 113 -11.98 -6.02 -3.92
C GLU A 113 -11.40 -5.08 -4.97
N PHE A 114 -10.56 -5.61 -5.87
CA PHE A 114 -9.81 -4.89 -6.92
C PHE A 114 -8.98 -3.68 -6.44
N GLY A 115 -8.61 -3.63 -5.17
CA GLY A 115 -7.90 -2.49 -4.60
C GLY A 115 -8.79 -1.28 -4.31
N MET A 116 -10.11 -1.40 -4.44
CA MET A 116 -11.08 -0.31 -4.35
C MET A 116 -11.70 -0.15 -2.95
N GLY A 117 -10.89 -0.26 -1.92
CA GLY A 117 -11.29 -0.05 -0.52
C GLY A 117 -10.16 0.52 0.30
N GLY A 118 -10.39 0.73 1.59
CA GLY A 118 -9.39 1.28 2.51
C GLY A 118 -9.38 0.58 3.88
N THR A 119 -10.13 -0.54 4.02
CA THR A 119 -10.43 -1.13 5.32
C THR A 119 -9.99 -2.58 5.48
N GLY A 120 -9.85 -3.32 4.38
CA GLY A 120 -9.63 -4.78 4.40
C GLY A 120 -10.90 -5.58 4.73
N THR A 121 -12.09 -4.99 4.54
CA THR A 121 -13.36 -5.63 4.90
C THR A 121 -14.20 -6.06 3.69
N THR A 122 -13.74 -5.80 2.47
CA THR A 122 -14.52 -6.00 1.24
C THR A 122 -14.03 -7.13 0.34
N ALA A 123 -13.07 -7.94 0.81
CA ALA A 123 -12.62 -9.13 0.09
C ALA A 123 -13.75 -10.16 -0.02
N HIS A 124 -13.83 -10.86 -1.15
CA HIS A 124 -14.82 -11.95 -1.33
C HIS A 124 -14.60 -13.12 -0.36
N THR A 125 -13.39 -13.25 0.19
CA THR A 125 -13.03 -14.23 1.22
C THR A 125 -13.47 -13.82 2.64
N GLY A 126 -13.98 -12.59 2.80
CA GLY A 126 -14.40 -12.04 4.09
C GLY A 126 -13.42 -11.01 4.66
N VAL A 127 -13.69 -10.58 5.89
CA VAL A 127 -12.92 -9.54 6.59
C VAL A 127 -11.51 -10.03 6.93
N ILE A 128 -10.52 -9.19 6.66
CA ILE A 128 -9.12 -9.41 7.04
C ILE A 128 -8.89 -8.72 8.39
N LYS A 129 -8.54 -9.50 9.40
CA LYS A 129 -8.39 -9.03 10.79
C LYS A 129 -6.97 -8.59 11.07
N ASN A 130 -6.82 -7.57 11.93
CA ASN A 130 -5.52 -7.05 12.32
C ASN A 130 -4.78 -8.04 13.26
N PRO A 131 -3.49 -8.34 13.02
CA PRO A 131 -2.73 -9.28 13.83
C PRO A 131 -2.37 -8.75 15.23
N TRP A 132 -2.57 -7.46 15.50
CA TRP A 132 -2.42 -6.85 16.83
C TRP A 132 -3.69 -6.94 17.68
N ASP A 133 -4.87 -6.91 17.03
CA ASP A 133 -6.18 -7.04 17.66
C ASP A 133 -7.19 -7.50 16.60
N LYS A 134 -7.69 -8.72 16.74
CA LYS A 134 -8.61 -9.37 15.78
C LYS A 134 -9.97 -8.65 15.63
N ASN A 135 -10.29 -7.70 16.50
CA ASN A 135 -11.50 -6.88 16.41
C ASN A 135 -11.29 -5.62 15.56
N ARG A 136 -10.06 -5.37 15.07
CA ARG A 136 -9.69 -4.17 14.32
C ARG A 136 -9.39 -4.48 12.87
N ILE A 137 -9.52 -3.46 12.03
CA ILE A 137 -9.14 -3.54 10.62
C ILE A 137 -7.61 -3.51 10.45
N CYS A 138 -7.13 -4.08 9.34
CA CYS A 138 -5.73 -3.89 8.92
C CYS A 138 -5.50 -2.55 8.19
N GLY A 139 -6.59 -1.83 7.85
CA GLY A 139 -6.52 -0.86 6.78
C GLY A 139 -6.50 -1.56 5.42
N GLY A 140 -6.57 -0.80 4.34
CA GLY A 140 -6.63 -1.35 2.98
C GLY A 140 -6.09 -0.37 1.95
N SER A 141 -6.08 -0.81 0.70
CA SER A 141 -6.61 -2.09 0.21
C SER A 141 -5.65 -3.28 0.37
N SER A 142 -4.35 -3.09 0.70
CA SER A 142 -3.35 -4.18 0.79
C SER A 142 -3.34 -4.84 2.18
N ALA A 143 -4.53 -5.11 2.74
CA ALA A 143 -4.72 -5.57 4.12
C ALA A 143 -3.97 -6.88 4.43
N GLY A 144 -4.11 -7.91 3.59
CA GLY A 144 -3.44 -9.20 3.78
C GLY A 144 -1.92 -9.11 3.69
N SER A 145 -1.39 -8.21 2.83
CA SER A 145 0.05 -7.99 2.71
C SER A 145 0.63 -7.38 3.98
N ALA A 146 0.00 -6.32 4.50
CA ALA A 146 0.42 -5.69 5.76
C ALA A 146 0.29 -6.66 6.95
N CYS A 147 -0.84 -7.35 7.04
CA CYS A 147 -1.12 -8.34 8.08
C CYS A 147 -0.06 -9.45 8.12
N SER A 148 0.25 -10.05 6.98
CA SER A 148 1.18 -11.19 6.90
C SER A 148 2.64 -10.80 7.20
N VAL A 149 3.08 -9.61 6.78
CA VAL A 149 4.42 -9.08 7.13
C VAL A 149 4.49 -8.75 8.62
N ALA A 150 3.45 -8.13 9.20
CA ALA A 150 3.36 -7.82 10.63
C ALA A 150 3.36 -9.08 11.50
N ALA A 151 2.69 -10.14 11.05
CA ALA A 151 2.68 -11.43 11.73
C ALA A 151 4.00 -12.23 11.57
N GLY A 152 4.92 -11.78 10.70
CA GLY A 152 6.20 -12.44 10.48
C GLY A 152 6.13 -13.71 9.65
N VAL A 153 5.15 -13.84 8.74
CA VAL A 153 5.01 -14.98 7.82
C VAL A 153 6.18 -15.03 6.84
N TYR A 154 6.65 -13.88 6.39
CA TYR A 154 7.81 -13.66 5.52
C TYR A 154 8.34 -12.23 5.71
N PRO A 155 9.56 -11.91 5.25
CA PRO A 155 10.13 -10.58 5.46
C PRO A 155 9.47 -9.48 4.63
N PHE A 156 8.86 -9.78 3.48
CA PHE A 156 8.23 -8.77 2.64
C PHE A 156 7.03 -9.29 1.85
N ALA A 157 6.16 -8.36 1.44
CA ALA A 157 5.05 -8.65 0.54
C ALA A 157 4.81 -7.48 -0.43
N PHE A 158 4.20 -7.78 -1.59
CA PHE A 158 3.73 -6.78 -2.53
C PHE A 158 2.51 -6.05 -2.03
N GLY A 159 2.45 -4.75 -2.31
CA GLY A 159 1.26 -3.94 -2.24
C GLY A 159 1.02 -3.16 -3.52
N SER A 160 -0.16 -2.58 -3.65
CA SER A 160 -0.48 -1.56 -4.64
C SER A 160 -1.16 -0.38 -3.95
N ASP A 161 -0.87 0.83 -4.39
CA ASP A 161 -1.33 2.06 -3.75
C ASP A 161 -1.91 3.02 -4.80
N THR A 162 -3.20 3.32 -4.65
CA THR A 162 -3.94 4.23 -5.53
C THR A 162 -4.30 5.52 -4.80
N GLY A 163 -4.40 5.46 -3.48
CA GLY A 163 -4.68 6.61 -2.61
C GLY A 163 -3.89 6.57 -1.30
N ASP A 164 -3.82 5.40 -0.67
CA ASP A 164 -3.18 5.17 0.62
C ASP A 164 -2.90 3.67 0.89
N SER A 165 -3.18 2.83 -0.09
CA SER A 165 -3.38 1.38 0.08
C SER A 165 -2.11 0.56 0.39
N ILE A 166 -0.96 1.17 0.52
CA ILE A 166 0.27 0.64 1.13
C ILE A 166 0.50 1.33 2.48
N ARG A 167 0.40 2.65 2.50
CA ARG A 167 0.89 3.48 3.60
C ARG A 167 -0.01 3.45 4.83
N LYS A 168 -1.33 3.45 4.64
CA LYS A 168 -2.30 3.33 5.75
C LYS A 168 -2.28 1.94 6.40
N PRO A 169 -2.39 0.82 5.64
CA PRO A 169 -2.28 -0.50 6.27
C PRO A 169 -0.90 -0.76 6.91
N ALA A 170 0.18 -0.14 6.42
CA ALA A 170 1.47 -0.19 7.08
C ALA A 170 1.45 0.41 8.49
N ALA A 171 0.82 1.60 8.65
CA ALA A 171 0.66 2.23 9.96
C ALA A 171 -0.17 1.38 10.92
N TYR A 172 -1.31 0.88 10.45
CA TYR A 172 -2.25 0.10 11.27
C TYR A 172 -1.73 -1.29 11.66
N CYS A 173 -0.81 -1.84 10.87
CA CYS A 173 -0.18 -3.14 11.16
C CYS A 173 1.23 -3.00 11.76
N GLY A 174 1.77 -1.79 11.92
CA GLY A 174 3.08 -1.55 12.52
C GLY A 174 4.25 -2.08 11.68
N VAL A 175 4.19 -1.89 10.37
CA VAL A 175 5.22 -2.28 9.40
C VAL A 175 5.63 -1.11 8.52
N VAL A 176 6.70 -1.27 7.76
CA VAL A 176 7.10 -0.31 6.73
C VAL A 176 6.26 -0.55 5.48
N GLY A 177 5.69 0.53 4.93
CA GLY A 177 4.98 0.50 3.65
C GLY A 177 5.55 1.54 2.70
N TYR A 178 6.20 1.09 1.61
CA TYR A 178 6.87 1.99 0.67
C TYR A 178 6.19 1.99 -0.70
N LYS A 179 5.74 3.17 -1.08
CA LYS A 179 5.24 3.54 -2.40
C LYS A 179 6.32 4.38 -3.11
N PRO A 180 7.10 3.83 -4.04
CA PRO A 180 8.11 4.59 -4.77
C PRO A 180 7.49 5.63 -5.70
N THR A 181 8.32 6.40 -6.38
CA THR A 181 7.90 7.30 -7.47
C THR A 181 7.10 6.51 -8.51
N TYR A 182 5.99 7.11 -8.98
CA TYR A 182 5.16 6.53 -10.03
C TYR A 182 5.99 6.13 -11.25
N GLY A 183 5.80 4.90 -11.72
CA GLY A 183 6.54 4.34 -12.85
C GLY A 183 7.95 3.82 -12.51
N MET A 184 8.43 3.90 -11.27
CA MET A 184 9.70 3.25 -10.87
C MET A 184 9.61 1.74 -10.99
N ILE A 185 8.47 1.15 -10.66
CA ILE A 185 8.15 -0.27 -10.81
C ILE A 185 7.05 -0.41 -11.86
N SER A 186 7.24 -1.34 -12.81
CA SER A 186 6.25 -1.63 -13.84
C SER A 186 4.92 -2.10 -13.23
N ARG A 187 3.81 -1.60 -13.79
CA ARG A 187 2.44 -2.01 -13.47
C ARG A 187 1.89 -3.06 -14.42
N TYR A 188 2.71 -3.54 -15.38
CA TYR A 188 2.26 -4.62 -16.25
C TYR A 188 1.91 -5.86 -15.44
N GLY A 189 0.67 -6.35 -15.61
CA GLY A 189 0.11 -7.47 -14.86
C GLY A 189 -0.53 -7.10 -13.51
N LEU A 190 -0.49 -5.82 -13.08
CA LEU A 190 -1.32 -5.30 -12.00
C LEU A 190 -2.73 -5.03 -12.53
N PHE A 191 -3.77 -5.50 -11.83
CA PHE A 191 -5.16 -5.17 -12.17
C PHE A 191 -5.40 -3.69 -11.92
N ALA A 192 -5.69 -2.95 -12.99
CA ALA A 192 -5.80 -1.50 -12.93
C ALA A 192 -7.06 -1.05 -12.18
N PHE A 193 -6.89 -0.27 -11.11
CA PHE A 193 -7.99 0.47 -10.48
C PHE A 193 -8.10 1.86 -11.11
N ALA A 194 -7.11 2.72 -10.90
CA ALA A 194 -7.06 4.05 -11.49
C ALA A 194 -5.65 4.29 -12.06
N SER A 195 -5.51 4.12 -13.37
CA SER A 195 -4.20 4.04 -14.05
C SER A 195 -3.33 5.27 -13.84
N SER A 196 -3.93 6.45 -13.64
CA SER A 196 -3.18 7.69 -13.38
C SER A 196 -2.69 7.84 -11.93
N LEU A 197 -3.06 6.90 -11.04
CA LEU A 197 -2.78 6.95 -9.60
C LEU A 197 -2.09 5.67 -9.09
N ASP A 198 -2.38 4.51 -9.69
CA ASP A 198 -1.90 3.20 -9.24
C ASP A 198 -0.37 3.13 -9.23
N THR A 199 0.21 2.72 -8.11
CA THR A 199 1.64 2.51 -7.93
C THR A 199 1.89 1.15 -7.29
N CYS A 200 2.85 0.39 -7.83
CA CYS A 200 3.38 -0.80 -7.19
C CYS A 200 4.30 -0.42 -6.04
N GLY A 201 4.30 -1.20 -4.97
CA GLY A 201 5.22 -1.02 -3.86
C GLY A 201 5.19 -2.19 -2.89
N VAL A 202 5.80 -2.03 -1.72
CA VAL A 202 6.15 -3.14 -0.83
C VAL A 202 5.83 -2.86 0.63
N PHE A 203 5.63 -3.95 1.37
CA PHE A 203 5.62 -3.99 2.82
C PHE A 203 6.84 -4.77 3.30
N THR A 204 7.51 -4.25 4.32
CA THR A 204 8.65 -4.90 5.01
C THR A 204 8.60 -4.56 6.49
N ARG A 205 9.49 -5.15 7.31
CA ARG A 205 9.58 -4.81 8.74
C ARG A 205 10.65 -3.76 9.07
N ASN A 206 11.42 -3.32 8.07
CA ASN A 206 12.42 -2.25 8.20
C ASN A 206 12.64 -1.58 6.83
N VAL A 207 13.17 -0.36 6.85
CA VAL A 207 13.40 0.47 5.65
C VAL A 207 14.47 -0.13 4.74
N ARG A 208 15.48 -0.79 5.30
CA ARG A 208 16.57 -1.43 4.54
C ARG A 208 16.03 -2.52 3.63
N ASP A 209 15.16 -3.39 4.15
CA ASP A 209 14.53 -4.44 3.36
C ASP A 209 13.65 -3.86 2.23
N ALA A 210 12.95 -2.74 2.49
CA ALA A 210 12.17 -2.05 1.44
C ALA A 210 13.07 -1.56 0.28
N ALA A 211 14.24 -1.00 0.60
CA ALA A 211 15.20 -0.58 -0.42
C ALA A 211 15.70 -1.78 -1.25
N ILE A 212 16.08 -2.90 -0.61
CA ILE A 212 16.52 -4.12 -1.29
C ILE A 212 15.45 -4.65 -2.25
N VAL A 213 14.21 -4.76 -1.80
CA VAL A 213 13.12 -5.34 -2.60
C VAL A 213 12.78 -4.43 -3.79
N VAL A 214 12.70 -3.10 -3.58
CA VAL A 214 12.42 -2.16 -4.67
C VAL A 214 13.55 -2.13 -5.68
N ASP A 215 14.82 -2.24 -5.27
CA ASP A 215 15.96 -2.36 -6.19
C ASP A 215 15.84 -3.58 -7.12
N ALA A 216 15.27 -4.68 -6.63
CA ALA A 216 15.04 -5.88 -7.44
C ALA A 216 13.80 -5.79 -8.35
N MET A 217 12.83 -4.90 -8.03
CA MET A 217 11.57 -4.76 -8.78
C MET A 217 11.59 -3.69 -9.84
N LYS A 218 12.40 -2.61 -9.65
CA LYS A 218 12.40 -1.41 -10.48
C LYS A 218 13.00 -1.61 -11.87
N GLY A 219 12.72 -0.71 -12.77
CA GLY A 219 13.35 -0.62 -14.11
C GLY A 219 12.36 -0.36 -15.23
N ILE A 220 12.90 -0.15 -16.43
CA ILE A 220 12.12 0.04 -17.66
C ILE A 220 11.43 -1.27 -18.04
N ASP A 221 10.18 -1.14 -18.49
CA ASP A 221 9.40 -2.22 -19.07
C ASP A 221 8.65 -1.72 -20.33
N ASP A 222 8.95 -2.28 -21.48
CA ASP A 222 8.30 -1.93 -22.75
C ASP A 222 6.79 -2.20 -22.74
N LYS A 223 6.30 -2.99 -21.80
CA LYS A 223 4.88 -3.30 -21.60
C LYS A 223 4.15 -2.25 -20.74
N ASP A 224 4.89 -1.37 -20.04
CA ASP A 224 4.36 -0.23 -19.29
C ASP A 224 5.10 1.05 -19.65
N GLN A 225 4.54 1.82 -20.56
CA GLN A 225 5.11 3.08 -21.07
C GLN A 225 5.25 4.18 -20.01
N THR A 226 4.78 3.96 -18.79
CA THR A 226 4.95 4.91 -17.68
C THR A 226 6.22 4.66 -16.89
N THR A 227 6.93 3.55 -17.17
CA THR A 227 8.21 3.28 -16.53
C THR A 227 9.31 4.20 -17.06
N TRP A 228 10.25 4.52 -16.19
CA TRP A 228 11.40 5.37 -16.49
C TRP A 228 12.70 4.69 -16.10
N ASP A 229 13.82 5.14 -16.68
CA ASP A 229 15.11 4.52 -16.40
C ASP A 229 15.59 4.84 -14.97
N SER A 230 15.56 3.84 -14.13
CA SER A 230 16.03 3.86 -12.74
C SER A 230 17.20 2.89 -12.51
N SER A 231 17.86 2.40 -13.57
CA SER A 231 18.93 1.40 -13.51
C SER A 231 20.13 1.86 -12.69
N ASP A 232 20.48 3.14 -12.80
CA ASP A 232 21.62 3.74 -12.08
C ASP A 232 21.32 4.02 -10.60
N ILE A 233 20.06 3.97 -10.18
CA ILE A 233 19.66 4.20 -8.80
C ILE A 233 19.88 2.90 -8.01
N LYS A 234 20.65 2.96 -6.95
CA LYS A 234 20.95 1.85 -6.04
C LYS A 234 20.50 2.20 -4.64
N LEU A 235 19.21 1.97 -4.38
CA LEU A 235 18.55 2.44 -3.17
C LEU A 235 19.17 1.83 -1.90
N TYR A 236 19.45 0.53 -1.93
CA TYR A 236 20.06 -0.17 -0.80
C TYR A 236 21.52 0.21 -0.58
N GLU A 237 22.35 0.19 -1.64
CA GLU A 237 23.77 0.51 -1.54
C GLU A 237 24.02 1.95 -1.05
N ASN A 238 23.13 2.90 -1.43
CA ASN A 238 23.23 4.30 -1.06
C ASN A 238 22.44 4.66 0.20
N LEU A 239 21.83 3.67 0.87
CA LEU A 239 21.08 3.91 2.10
C LEU A 239 21.99 4.39 3.21
N ASN A 240 21.66 5.53 3.81
CA ASN A 240 22.42 6.13 4.88
C ASN A 240 21.54 6.94 5.84
N ASN A 241 22.10 7.30 7.00
CA ASN A 241 21.39 8.05 8.05
C ASN A 241 21.83 9.53 8.14
N LYS A 242 22.40 10.09 7.07
CA LYS A 242 22.86 11.48 7.02
C LYS A 242 21.69 12.42 6.80
N VAL A 243 21.11 12.93 7.88
CA VAL A 243 19.93 13.81 7.85
C VAL A 243 20.16 15.19 8.45
N ASP A 244 21.37 15.47 8.96
CA ASP A 244 21.72 16.79 9.49
C ASP A 244 21.56 17.87 8.42
N GLY A 245 20.86 18.96 8.79
CA GLY A 245 20.54 20.07 7.89
C GLY A 245 19.38 19.82 6.92
N LYS A 246 18.84 18.61 6.81
CA LYS A 246 17.64 18.31 5.99
C LYS A 246 16.46 19.13 6.47
N LYS A 247 15.69 19.68 5.52
CA LYS A 247 14.50 20.52 5.78
C LYS A 247 13.23 19.73 5.54
N LEU A 248 12.42 19.59 6.56
CA LEU A 248 11.14 18.91 6.48
C LEU A 248 10.00 19.86 6.80
N PHE A 249 8.85 19.66 6.21
CA PHE A 249 7.63 20.37 6.58
C PHE A 249 6.51 19.41 6.96
N TYR A 250 5.53 19.94 7.67
CA TYR A 250 4.23 19.32 7.91
C TYR A 250 3.11 20.31 7.63
N ILE A 251 1.90 19.81 7.36
CA ILE A 251 0.72 20.64 7.07
C ILE A 251 0.12 21.07 8.41
N SER A 252 0.26 22.36 8.77
CA SER A 252 -0.14 22.88 10.06
C SER A 252 -1.63 22.70 10.36
N GLU A 253 -2.48 22.89 9.35
CA GLU A 253 -3.93 22.79 9.48
C GLU A 253 -4.39 21.38 9.91
N LEU A 254 -3.64 20.35 9.56
CA LEU A 254 -4.02 18.96 9.83
C LEU A 254 -3.50 18.42 11.17
N VAL A 255 -2.55 19.11 11.80
CA VAL A 255 -1.93 18.62 13.05
C VAL A 255 -2.15 19.55 14.24
N ASP A 256 -2.81 20.70 14.05
CA ASP A 256 -3.24 21.56 15.14
C ASP A 256 -4.60 21.09 15.66
N ILE A 257 -4.62 20.63 16.91
CA ILE A 257 -5.83 20.11 17.57
C ILE A 257 -6.96 21.15 17.65
N ASN A 258 -6.63 22.43 17.65
CA ASN A 258 -7.63 23.51 17.71
C ASN A 258 -8.46 23.63 16.42
N ASN A 259 -8.03 23.00 15.33
CA ASN A 259 -8.79 22.95 14.08
C ASN A 259 -9.90 21.90 14.07
N TYR A 260 -10.03 21.11 15.14
CA TYR A 260 -11.04 20.05 15.28
C TYR A 260 -12.10 20.46 16.28
N SER A 261 -13.39 20.39 15.88
CA SER A 261 -14.52 20.82 16.71
C SER A 261 -14.72 19.93 17.94
N ASN A 262 -14.56 18.61 17.79
CA ASN A 262 -14.72 17.63 18.85
C ASN A 262 -13.67 16.50 18.71
N PRO A 263 -12.37 16.79 18.98
CA PRO A 263 -11.32 15.80 18.80
C PRO A 263 -11.47 14.67 19.83
N SER A 264 -11.40 13.43 19.36
CA SER A 264 -11.36 12.26 20.23
C SER A 264 -10.08 12.27 21.08
N ASP A 265 -10.10 11.59 22.22
CA ASP A 265 -8.89 11.44 23.05
C ASP A 265 -7.80 10.67 22.33
N GLU A 266 -8.16 9.78 21.42
CA GLU A 266 -7.20 9.05 20.58
C GLU A 266 -6.51 9.99 19.57
N LEU A 267 -7.27 10.87 18.90
CA LEU A 267 -6.70 11.88 18.00
C LEU A 267 -5.76 12.84 18.77
N LYS A 268 -6.15 13.29 19.97
CA LYS A 268 -5.28 14.15 20.81
C LYS A 268 -3.94 13.46 21.09
N LYS A 269 -3.98 12.22 21.57
CA LYS A 269 -2.76 11.43 21.83
C LYS A 269 -1.93 11.22 20.58
N HIS A 270 -2.57 10.94 19.44
CA HIS A 270 -1.87 10.71 18.18
C HIS A 270 -1.13 11.98 17.71
N LEU A 271 -1.75 13.13 17.78
CA LEU A 271 -1.12 14.41 17.44
C LEU A 271 -0.03 14.80 18.45
N GLU A 272 -0.21 14.52 19.76
CA GLU A 272 0.83 14.70 20.76
C GLU A 272 2.08 13.85 20.47
N GLU A 273 1.91 12.59 20.11
CA GLU A 273 3.02 11.71 19.71
C GLU A 273 3.70 12.21 18.43
N PHE A 274 2.95 12.72 17.46
CA PHE A 274 3.52 13.33 16.28
C PHE A 274 4.35 14.59 16.62
N HIS A 275 3.88 15.44 17.53
CA HIS A 275 4.67 16.61 17.96
C HIS A 275 5.95 16.23 18.71
N LYS A 276 5.93 15.16 19.51
CA LYS A 276 7.15 14.60 20.12
C LYS A 276 8.12 14.11 19.06
N LEU A 277 7.62 13.48 18.00
CA LEU A 277 8.43 12.99 16.89
C LEU A 277 9.09 14.14 16.11
N ILE A 278 8.40 15.29 15.93
CA ILE A 278 9.01 16.50 15.38
C ILE A 278 10.23 16.92 16.22
N LEU A 279 10.16 16.85 17.55
CA LEU A 279 11.30 17.15 18.43
C LEU A 279 12.43 16.15 18.26
N VAL A 280 12.13 14.87 18.09
CA VAL A 280 13.14 13.84 17.76
C VAL A 280 13.87 14.20 16.47
N CYS A 281 13.14 14.53 15.41
CA CYS A 281 13.72 14.94 14.11
C CYS A 281 14.62 16.19 14.27
N LYS A 282 14.19 17.20 15.03
CA LYS A 282 14.99 18.39 15.32
C LYS A 282 16.27 18.05 16.09
N ASN A 283 16.20 17.15 17.06
CA ASN A 283 17.37 16.69 17.83
C ASN A 283 18.36 15.85 16.99
N MET A 284 17.93 15.35 15.83
CA MET A 284 18.77 14.68 14.83
C MET A 284 19.40 15.68 13.84
N GLY A 285 19.26 16.99 14.07
CA GLY A 285 19.82 18.05 13.21
C GLY A 285 18.93 18.48 12.04
N MET A 286 17.73 17.90 11.87
CA MET A 286 16.79 18.30 10.83
C MET A 286 16.08 19.61 11.20
N LYS A 287 15.75 20.41 10.19
CA LYS A 287 14.87 21.59 10.34
C LYS A 287 13.45 21.16 10.00
N VAL A 288 12.53 21.26 10.97
CA VAL A 288 11.13 20.83 10.79
C VAL A 288 10.21 22.02 11.07
N GLU A 289 9.39 22.36 10.09
CA GLU A 289 8.53 23.56 10.13
C GLU A 289 7.09 23.20 9.75
N GLY A 290 6.13 23.90 10.37
CA GLY A 290 4.73 23.85 9.95
C GLY A 290 4.50 24.80 8.76
N VAL A 291 3.88 24.29 7.72
CA VAL A 291 3.52 25.07 6.52
C VAL A 291 2.02 25.13 6.39
N SER A 292 1.50 26.34 6.14
CA SER A 292 0.09 26.55 5.87
C SER A 292 -0.27 26.27 4.42
N ILE A 293 -1.35 25.53 4.21
CA ILE A 293 -1.93 25.23 2.90
C ILE A 293 -3.39 25.68 2.91
N ASP A 294 -3.82 26.31 1.81
CA ASP A 294 -5.20 26.73 1.64
C ASP A 294 -6.18 25.59 1.96
N LYS A 295 -7.04 25.83 2.95
CA LYS A 295 -8.03 24.85 3.41
C LYS A 295 -8.93 24.37 2.27
N THR A 296 -9.25 25.22 1.29
CA THR A 296 -10.07 24.85 0.13
C THR A 296 -9.40 23.76 -0.72
N LEU A 297 -8.07 23.83 -0.87
CA LEU A 297 -7.32 22.78 -1.58
C LEU A 297 -7.26 21.48 -0.77
N LEU A 298 -7.09 21.58 0.56
CA LEU A 298 -7.07 20.42 1.43
C LEU A 298 -8.42 19.70 1.44
N ASP A 299 -9.52 20.43 1.62
CA ASP A 299 -10.88 19.90 1.66
C ASP A 299 -11.31 19.27 0.33
N ALA A 300 -10.70 19.68 -0.79
CA ALA A 300 -10.97 19.11 -2.10
C ALA A 300 -10.35 17.71 -2.31
N ILE A 301 -9.32 17.32 -1.55
CA ILE A 301 -8.55 16.09 -1.77
C ILE A 301 -9.44 14.84 -1.89
N PRO A 302 -10.34 14.53 -0.93
CA PRO A 302 -11.15 13.32 -1.01
C PRO A 302 -12.09 13.32 -2.22
N SER A 303 -12.71 14.46 -2.54
CA SER A 303 -13.64 14.59 -3.67
C SER A 303 -12.93 14.45 -5.01
N VAL A 304 -11.76 15.05 -5.16
CA VAL A 304 -10.89 14.92 -6.35
C VAL A 304 -10.51 13.45 -6.56
N TYR A 305 -10.08 12.77 -5.50
CA TYR A 305 -9.75 11.36 -5.55
C TYR A 305 -10.93 10.49 -5.99
N VAL A 306 -12.12 10.69 -5.40
CA VAL A 306 -13.32 9.91 -5.73
C VAL A 306 -13.72 10.13 -7.19
N CYS A 307 -13.74 11.38 -7.67
CA CYS A 307 -14.09 11.68 -9.06
C CYS A 307 -13.15 10.99 -10.06
N ILE A 308 -11.84 11.14 -9.88
CA ILE A 308 -10.85 10.58 -10.80
C ILE A 308 -10.83 9.06 -10.72
N SER A 309 -10.72 8.51 -9.51
CA SER A 309 -10.57 7.06 -9.33
C SER A 309 -11.81 6.28 -9.77
N CYS A 310 -13.03 6.78 -9.50
CA CYS A 310 -14.24 6.11 -9.94
C CYS A 310 -14.43 6.19 -11.47
N ALA A 311 -14.06 7.31 -12.10
CA ALA A 311 -14.09 7.46 -13.55
C ALA A 311 -13.15 6.45 -14.23
N GLU A 312 -11.89 6.40 -13.78
CA GLU A 312 -10.89 5.48 -14.33
C GLU A 312 -11.23 4.01 -14.04
N ALA A 313 -11.73 3.68 -12.83
CA ALA A 313 -12.20 2.34 -12.48
C ALA A 313 -13.32 1.86 -13.41
N THR A 314 -14.28 2.73 -13.73
CA THR A 314 -15.39 2.41 -14.62
C THR A 314 -14.88 2.04 -16.01
N SER A 315 -13.89 2.77 -16.51
CA SER A 315 -13.24 2.47 -17.79
C SER A 315 -12.41 1.18 -17.72
N ASN A 316 -11.51 1.07 -16.74
CA ASN A 316 -10.59 -0.05 -16.60
C ASN A 316 -11.29 -1.39 -16.38
N MET A 317 -12.40 -1.41 -15.64
CA MET A 317 -13.17 -2.63 -15.36
C MET A 317 -14.29 -2.91 -16.37
N SER A 318 -14.33 -2.18 -17.48
CA SER A 318 -15.33 -2.38 -18.53
C SER A 318 -15.16 -3.73 -19.27
N ASN A 319 -13.94 -4.27 -19.28
CA ASN A 319 -13.60 -5.57 -19.86
C ASN A 319 -14.05 -6.77 -19.04
N LEU A 320 -14.40 -6.57 -17.75
CA LEU A 320 -14.93 -7.64 -16.88
C LEU A 320 -16.42 -7.83 -17.16
N THR A 321 -16.72 -8.59 -18.20
CA THR A 321 -18.05 -8.82 -18.73
C THR A 321 -18.59 -10.24 -18.51
N GLY A 322 -17.73 -11.16 -18.02
CA GLY A 322 -18.07 -12.58 -17.93
C GLY A 322 -18.11 -13.33 -19.28
N LEU A 323 -17.54 -12.72 -20.34
CA LEU A 323 -17.42 -13.34 -21.66
C LEU A 323 -16.01 -13.86 -21.92
N ILE A 324 -14.99 -13.15 -21.43
CA ILE A 324 -13.56 -13.44 -21.66
C ILE A 324 -12.92 -13.94 -20.37
N PHE A 325 -13.21 -13.29 -19.23
CA PHE A 325 -12.62 -13.58 -17.92
C PHE A 325 -13.70 -13.96 -16.91
N GLY A 326 -13.35 -14.85 -15.98
CA GLY A 326 -14.17 -15.29 -14.86
C GLY A 326 -15.36 -16.16 -15.24
N PRO A 327 -16.23 -16.46 -14.28
CA PRO A 327 -17.39 -17.31 -14.50
C PRO A 327 -18.40 -16.65 -15.44
N ARG A 328 -19.06 -17.46 -16.27
CA ARG A 328 -20.05 -16.95 -17.20
C ARG A 328 -21.37 -16.60 -16.51
N GLY A 329 -21.92 -15.44 -16.84
CA GLY A 329 -23.26 -15.07 -16.38
C GLY A 329 -24.37 -15.84 -17.10
N ASN A 330 -25.54 -15.92 -16.48
CA ASN A 330 -26.74 -16.55 -17.06
C ASN A 330 -27.58 -15.52 -17.83
N GLY A 331 -28.16 -15.94 -18.97
CA GLY A 331 -29.03 -15.04 -19.76
C GLY A 331 -29.37 -15.65 -21.09
N VAL A 332 -30.44 -15.12 -21.70
CA VAL A 332 -30.93 -15.54 -23.02
C VAL A 332 -30.15 -14.88 -24.18
N ASN A 333 -29.43 -13.81 -23.87
CA ASN A 333 -28.57 -13.09 -24.80
C ASN A 333 -27.31 -12.53 -24.07
N VAL A 334 -26.38 -12.00 -24.83
CA VAL A 334 -25.10 -11.47 -24.30
C VAL A 334 -25.31 -10.37 -23.26
N VAL A 335 -26.26 -9.47 -23.46
CA VAL A 335 -26.55 -8.37 -22.54
C VAL A 335 -27.01 -8.88 -21.19
N ASP A 336 -27.91 -9.86 -21.19
CA ASP A 336 -28.42 -10.48 -19.96
C ASP A 336 -27.32 -11.24 -19.22
N MET A 337 -26.43 -11.95 -19.96
CA MET A 337 -25.27 -12.63 -19.38
C MET A 337 -24.32 -11.64 -18.70
N MET A 338 -24.01 -10.52 -19.37
CA MET A 338 -23.15 -9.48 -18.82
C MET A 338 -23.77 -8.83 -17.56
N LYS A 339 -25.08 -8.55 -17.58
CA LYS A 339 -25.81 -8.00 -16.43
C LYS A 339 -25.77 -8.97 -15.25
N ASP A 340 -26.08 -10.24 -15.48
CA ASP A 340 -26.10 -11.27 -14.42
C ASP A 340 -24.70 -11.42 -13.80
N TYR A 341 -23.65 -11.55 -14.61
CA TYR A 341 -22.27 -11.63 -14.16
C TYR A 341 -21.86 -10.44 -13.29
N ARG A 342 -22.05 -9.20 -13.78
CA ARG A 342 -21.65 -7.99 -13.06
C ARG A 342 -22.49 -7.75 -11.81
N THR A 343 -23.77 -8.12 -11.83
CA THR A 343 -24.67 -7.98 -10.68
C THR A 343 -24.30 -8.94 -9.55
N LYS A 344 -23.97 -10.18 -9.87
CA LYS A 344 -23.61 -11.21 -8.88
C LYS A 344 -22.15 -11.16 -8.47
N GLY A 345 -21.26 -10.81 -9.40
CA GLY A 345 -19.81 -10.88 -9.20
C GLY A 345 -19.24 -9.72 -8.41
N PHE A 346 -19.68 -8.47 -8.67
CA PHE A 346 -19.18 -7.31 -7.95
C PHE A 346 -19.91 -7.03 -6.64
N SER A 347 -19.16 -6.63 -5.61
CA SER A 347 -19.70 -6.17 -4.34
C SER A 347 -20.51 -4.87 -4.47
N PRO A 348 -21.36 -4.53 -3.48
CA PRO A 348 -22.08 -3.25 -3.46
C PRO A 348 -21.16 -2.02 -3.53
N LEU A 349 -19.97 -2.07 -2.90
CA LEU A 349 -19.00 -0.99 -2.93
C LEU A 349 -18.50 -0.72 -4.36
N ILE A 350 -18.14 -1.76 -5.09
CA ILE A 350 -17.65 -1.64 -6.48
C ILE A 350 -18.76 -1.11 -7.39
N LYS A 351 -19.97 -1.63 -7.27
CA LYS A 351 -21.13 -1.15 -8.03
C LYS A 351 -21.41 0.34 -7.79
N ARG A 352 -21.32 0.80 -6.53
CA ARG A 352 -21.45 2.23 -6.19
C ARG A 352 -20.39 3.07 -6.89
N ARG A 353 -19.12 2.62 -6.93
CA ARG A 353 -18.04 3.32 -7.64
C ARG A 353 -18.29 3.40 -9.15
N PHE A 354 -18.81 2.35 -9.75
CA PHE A 354 -19.20 2.37 -11.17
C PHE A 354 -20.35 3.33 -11.46
N VAL A 355 -21.33 3.45 -10.56
CA VAL A 355 -22.42 4.43 -10.70
C VAL A 355 -21.86 5.85 -10.66
N ILE A 356 -20.98 6.17 -9.70
CA ILE A 356 -20.32 7.47 -9.61
C ILE A 356 -19.46 7.71 -10.88
N GLY A 357 -18.63 6.74 -11.27
CA GLY A 357 -17.76 6.88 -12.44
C GLY A 357 -18.55 7.05 -13.74
N SER A 358 -19.62 6.29 -13.91
CA SER A 358 -20.51 6.45 -15.07
C SER A 358 -21.17 7.83 -15.10
N TYR A 359 -21.60 8.34 -13.96
CA TYR A 359 -22.22 9.67 -13.86
C TYR A 359 -21.23 10.78 -14.22
N VAL A 360 -20.00 10.76 -13.68
CA VAL A 360 -19.01 11.81 -13.92
C VAL A 360 -18.43 11.76 -15.35
N LEU A 361 -18.53 10.62 -16.03
CA LEU A 361 -18.07 10.45 -17.42
C LEU A 361 -19.15 10.78 -18.46
N GLN A 362 -20.41 11.02 -18.06
CA GLN A 362 -21.44 11.49 -18.99
C GLN A 362 -21.03 12.80 -19.64
N LYS A 363 -21.37 12.98 -20.91
CA LYS A 363 -20.95 14.15 -21.72
C LYS A 363 -21.29 15.47 -21.05
N GLU A 364 -22.46 15.60 -20.45
CA GLU A 364 -22.94 16.77 -19.72
C GLU A 364 -22.26 17.02 -18.38
N ASN A 365 -21.65 15.98 -17.78
CA ASN A 365 -21.04 16.00 -16.47
C ASN A 365 -19.51 16.04 -16.50
N GLN A 366 -18.91 15.57 -17.60
CA GLN A 366 -17.47 15.34 -17.71
C GLN A 366 -16.65 16.61 -17.46
N GLU A 367 -17.04 17.74 -18.05
CA GLU A 367 -16.37 19.04 -17.84
C GLU A 367 -16.50 19.49 -16.38
N ARG A 368 -17.71 19.40 -15.83
CA ARG A 368 -18.04 19.90 -14.49
C ARG A 368 -17.35 19.12 -13.38
N TYR A 369 -17.25 17.80 -13.51
CA TYR A 369 -16.73 16.93 -12.45
C TYR A 369 -15.35 16.38 -12.75
N TYR A 370 -15.19 15.57 -13.82
CA TYR A 370 -13.95 14.86 -14.09
C TYR A 370 -12.81 15.80 -14.46
N LEU A 371 -13.02 16.67 -15.45
CA LEU A 371 -11.96 17.59 -15.90
C LEU A 371 -11.64 18.65 -14.83
N ASN A 372 -12.65 19.13 -14.10
CA ASN A 372 -12.37 20.02 -12.96
C ASN A 372 -11.63 19.30 -11.83
N ALA A 373 -11.94 18.05 -11.50
CA ALA A 373 -11.16 17.28 -10.56
C ALA A 373 -9.69 17.13 -11.00
N CYS A 374 -9.43 16.90 -12.30
CA CYS A 374 -8.08 16.88 -12.87
C CYS A 374 -7.36 18.24 -12.72
N ARG A 375 -8.06 19.36 -12.92
CA ARG A 375 -7.50 20.72 -12.72
C ARG A 375 -7.16 20.98 -11.26
N VAL A 376 -8.07 20.62 -10.33
CA VAL A 376 -7.81 20.78 -8.90
C VAL A 376 -6.67 19.87 -8.44
N ARG A 377 -6.62 18.61 -8.92
CA ARG A 377 -5.45 17.73 -8.73
C ARG A 377 -4.16 18.46 -9.12
N ARG A 378 -4.14 19.13 -10.28
CA ARG A 378 -2.97 19.87 -10.75
C ARG A 378 -2.59 21.00 -9.79
N LEU A 379 -3.55 21.78 -9.27
CA LEU A 379 -3.29 22.85 -8.32
C LEU A 379 -2.68 22.31 -7.01
N ILE A 380 -3.20 21.20 -6.49
CA ILE A 380 -2.65 20.51 -5.32
C ILE A 380 -1.20 20.09 -5.58
N VAL A 381 -0.94 19.43 -6.72
CA VAL A 381 0.40 18.97 -7.10
C VAL A 381 1.37 20.13 -7.26
N ASP A 382 0.97 21.22 -7.89
CA ASP A 382 1.83 22.40 -8.12
C ASP A 382 2.19 23.07 -6.77
N LYS A 383 1.25 23.11 -5.81
CA LYS A 383 1.54 23.59 -4.44
C LYS A 383 2.62 22.73 -3.77
N PHE A 384 2.49 21.39 -3.80
CA PHE A 384 3.49 20.49 -3.20
C PHE A 384 4.83 20.55 -3.91
N LYS A 385 4.84 20.60 -5.25
CA LYS A 385 6.09 20.82 -6.02
C LYS A 385 6.77 22.14 -5.67
N SER A 386 6.03 23.19 -5.38
CA SER A 386 6.63 24.45 -4.93
C SER A 386 7.28 24.31 -3.55
N LEU A 387 6.66 23.55 -2.63
CA LEU A 387 7.23 23.29 -1.30
C LEU A 387 8.48 22.39 -1.39
N PHE A 388 8.48 21.37 -2.24
CA PHE A 388 9.65 20.51 -2.43
C PHE A 388 10.87 21.19 -3.08
N LYS A 389 10.74 22.42 -3.58
CA LYS A 389 11.90 23.25 -3.96
C LYS A 389 12.64 23.82 -2.74
N GLU A 390 11.98 23.94 -1.60
CA GLU A 390 12.49 24.51 -0.37
C GLU A 390 12.75 23.47 0.71
N TYR A 391 12.05 22.34 0.65
CA TYR A 391 12.07 21.26 1.63
C TYR A 391 12.43 19.92 0.98
N ASP A 392 13.17 19.09 1.73
CA ASP A 392 13.58 17.74 1.32
C ASP A 392 12.43 16.71 1.46
N GLY A 393 11.41 17.01 2.28
CA GLY A 393 10.27 16.11 2.47
C GLY A 393 9.15 16.69 3.32
N CYS A 394 7.98 16.07 3.20
CA CYS A 394 6.81 16.30 4.05
C CYS A 394 6.67 15.14 5.03
N ILE A 395 6.50 15.43 6.32
CA ILE A 395 6.20 14.43 7.34
C ILE A 395 4.80 14.65 7.91
N MET A 396 4.02 13.56 8.04
CA MET A 396 2.65 13.61 8.57
C MET A 396 2.34 12.37 9.41
N PRO A 397 1.46 12.48 10.41
CA PRO A 397 0.90 11.27 11.04
C PRO A 397 -0.02 10.55 10.05
N VAL A 398 -0.15 9.24 10.16
CA VAL A 398 -1.04 8.46 9.28
C VAL A 398 -2.40 8.29 9.94
N GLY A 399 -3.43 8.89 9.36
CA GLY A 399 -4.78 8.83 9.88
C GLY A 399 -4.99 9.59 11.19
N SER A 400 -6.10 9.34 11.84
CA SER A 400 -6.53 10.03 13.08
C SER A 400 -6.17 9.27 14.37
N GLY A 401 -5.47 8.13 14.25
CA GLY A 401 -5.10 7.30 15.41
C GLY A 401 -4.71 5.88 15.04
N VAL A 402 -5.01 4.93 15.93
CA VAL A 402 -4.79 3.51 15.72
C VAL A 402 -5.83 2.91 14.78
N ALA A 403 -5.64 1.65 14.39
CA ALA A 403 -6.60 0.94 13.54
C ALA A 403 -8.02 0.93 14.16
N PRO A 404 -9.07 1.39 13.44
CA PRO A 404 -10.46 1.37 13.92
C PRO A 404 -10.97 -0.04 14.20
N LEU A 405 -11.99 -0.16 15.06
CA LEU A 405 -12.71 -1.41 15.25
C LEU A 405 -13.48 -1.79 13.98
N ILE A 406 -13.56 -3.10 13.67
CA ILE A 406 -14.34 -3.61 12.53
C ILE A 406 -15.81 -3.20 12.63
N SER A 407 -16.36 -3.16 13.86
CA SER A 407 -17.75 -2.75 14.11
C SER A 407 -18.03 -1.26 13.85
N GLU A 408 -17.01 -0.42 13.88
CA GLU A 408 -17.10 1.04 13.67
C GLU A 408 -16.90 1.44 12.21
N VAL A 409 -16.40 0.52 11.37
CA VAL A 409 -16.15 0.77 9.97
C VAL A 409 -17.46 0.82 9.20
N ASN A 410 -18.01 2.00 9.13
CA ASN A 410 -19.07 2.31 8.17
C ASN A 410 -18.42 2.72 6.84
N ASN A 411 -18.80 2.09 5.74
CA ASN A 411 -18.41 2.48 4.39
C ASN A 411 -19.05 3.83 3.97
N THR A 412 -19.42 4.67 4.91
CA THR A 412 -20.01 6.01 4.74
C THR A 412 -19.07 7.04 5.37
N ILE A 413 -18.82 8.10 4.63
CA ILE A 413 -18.07 9.29 5.11
C ILE A 413 -18.93 9.97 6.16
N THR A 414 -18.54 9.93 7.43
CA THR A 414 -19.39 10.40 8.54
C THR A 414 -18.81 11.57 9.33
N ASP A 415 -17.51 11.87 9.20
CA ASP A 415 -16.89 12.97 9.93
C ASP A 415 -16.07 13.88 9.00
N ASN A 416 -16.53 15.12 8.84
CA ASN A 416 -15.88 16.10 7.98
C ASN A 416 -14.57 16.63 8.58
N ASP A 417 -14.47 16.69 9.92
CA ASP A 417 -13.32 17.32 10.59
C ASP A 417 -12.02 16.50 10.43
N VAL A 418 -12.10 15.16 10.44
CA VAL A 418 -10.93 14.28 10.26
C VAL A 418 -10.76 13.79 8.82
N ASN A 419 -11.67 14.13 7.91
CA ASN A 419 -11.69 13.58 6.57
C ASN A 419 -10.40 13.88 5.78
N VAL A 420 -9.84 15.07 5.89
CA VAL A 420 -8.60 15.43 5.19
C VAL A 420 -7.40 14.75 5.82
N LEU A 421 -7.31 14.66 7.15
CA LEU A 421 -6.24 13.93 7.85
C LEU A 421 -6.27 12.44 7.48
N GLU A 422 -7.44 11.83 7.32
CA GLU A 422 -7.60 10.45 6.85
C GLU A 422 -7.19 10.26 5.38
N ASN A 423 -7.22 11.32 4.55
CA ASN A 423 -7.07 11.24 3.11
C ASN A 423 -5.85 11.99 2.54
N HIS A 424 -5.06 12.69 3.36
CA HIS A 424 -3.90 13.48 2.89
C HIS A 424 -2.85 12.64 2.14
N LEU A 425 -2.77 11.33 2.42
CA LEU A 425 -1.88 10.41 1.72
C LEU A 425 -2.13 10.36 0.20
N GLN A 426 -3.36 10.68 -0.25
CA GLN A 426 -3.73 10.73 -1.67
C GLN A 426 -2.91 11.77 -2.46
N ILE A 427 -2.36 12.78 -1.78
CA ILE A 427 -1.48 13.80 -2.39
C ILE A 427 -0.30 13.15 -3.10
N ALA A 428 0.29 12.12 -2.48
CA ALA A 428 1.42 11.41 -3.09
C ALA A 428 1.05 10.64 -4.36
N ASN A 429 -0.19 10.15 -4.48
CA ASN A 429 -0.68 9.54 -5.72
C ASN A 429 -1.01 10.60 -6.78
N PHE A 430 -1.56 11.75 -6.37
CA PHE A 430 -1.85 12.86 -7.29
C PHE A 430 -0.60 13.33 -8.02
N GLY A 431 0.52 13.47 -7.29
CA GLY A 431 1.79 13.96 -7.84
C GLY A 431 2.71 12.85 -8.37
N GLY A 432 2.42 11.59 -8.10
CA GLY A 432 3.34 10.48 -8.37
C GLY A 432 4.56 10.46 -7.43
N PHE A 433 4.48 11.14 -6.29
CA PHE A 433 5.58 11.33 -5.34
C PHE A 433 5.94 10.03 -4.62
N PRO A 434 7.24 9.75 -4.34
CA PRO A 434 7.65 8.66 -3.45
C PRO A 434 7.16 8.95 -2.03
N SER A 435 6.65 7.93 -1.35
CA SER A 435 6.07 8.09 -0.03
C SER A 435 6.21 6.79 0.77
N ILE A 436 6.72 6.88 1.99
CA ILE A 436 6.93 5.75 2.88
C ILE A 436 6.23 5.99 4.21
N THR A 437 5.62 4.95 4.75
CA THR A 437 5.16 4.92 6.14
C THR A 437 6.06 4.00 6.94
N ILE A 438 6.52 4.46 8.10
CA ILE A 438 7.28 3.68 9.07
C ILE A 438 6.54 3.62 10.40
N PRO A 439 6.72 2.56 11.20
CA PRO A 439 6.23 2.53 12.59
C PRO A 439 6.84 3.68 13.39
N SER A 440 6.01 4.45 14.10
CA SER A 440 6.50 5.60 14.88
C SER A 440 6.21 5.51 16.38
N GLY A 441 5.49 4.49 16.82
CA GLY A 441 5.16 4.27 18.23
C GLY A 441 3.94 3.41 18.42
N PHE A 442 3.47 3.40 19.66
CA PHE A 442 2.27 2.66 20.07
C PHE A 442 1.36 3.55 20.92
N ILE A 443 0.07 3.47 20.68
CA ILE A 443 -0.98 4.07 21.50
C ILE A 443 -1.87 2.92 21.98
N ASN A 444 -2.01 2.76 23.29
CA ASN A 444 -2.78 1.66 23.89
C ASN A 444 -2.36 0.27 23.35
N ASN A 445 -1.07 0.02 23.20
CA ASN A 445 -0.44 -1.19 22.64
C ASN A 445 -0.73 -1.45 21.14
N LEU A 446 -1.30 -0.50 20.43
CA LEU A 446 -1.56 -0.59 19.00
C LEU A 446 -0.63 0.34 18.23
N PRO A 447 -0.11 -0.09 17.06
CA PRO A 447 0.86 0.69 16.32
C PRO A 447 0.26 1.94 15.69
N VAL A 448 1.10 2.97 15.58
CA VAL A 448 0.86 4.19 14.79
C VAL A 448 2.03 4.44 13.86
N GLY A 449 1.79 5.15 12.76
CA GLY A 449 2.79 5.37 11.72
C GLY A 449 3.08 6.84 11.43
N LEU A 450 4.34 7.09 11.04
CA LEU A 450 4.79 8.33 10.42
C LEU A 450 4.87 8.14 8.91
N ASN A 451 4.27 9.03 8.15
CA ASN A 451 4.43 9.10 6.70
C ASN A 451 5.47 10.16 6.32
N ILE A 452 6.34 9.82 5.37
CA ILE A 452 7.36 10.70 4.79
C ILE A 452 7.15 10.69 3.28
N THR A 453 6.98 11.88 2.68
CA THR A 453 6.76 12.06 1.24
C THR A 453 7.77 13.05 0.69
N GLY A 454 8.42 12.74 -0.42
CA GLY A 454 9.37 13.61 -1.12
C GLY A 454 8.92 13.97 -2.54
N ASP A 455 9.71 14.76 -3.25
CA ASP A 455 9.45 15.07 -4.67
C ASP A 455 9.69 13.85 -5.56
N CYS A 456 9.12 13.86 -6.77
CA CYS A 456 9.35 12.80 -7.77
C CYS A 456 10.84 12.57 -8.00
N TYR A 457 11.23 11.30 -8.13
CA TYR A 457 12.61 10.87 -8.35
C TYR A 457 13.57 11.13 -7.17
N LYS A 458 13.03 11.50 -6.00
CA LYS A 458 13.79 11.67 -4.75
C LYS A 458 13.61 10.49 -3.79
N ASP A 459 13.42 9.31 -4.36
CA ASP A 459 13.23 8.05 -3.62
C ASP A 459 14.35 7.79 -2.61
N GLN A 460 15.61 8.03 -3.00
CA GLN A 460 16.76 7.87 -2.10
C GLN A 460 16.71 8.81 -0.90
N ASP A 461 16.33 10.08 -1.09
CA ASP A 461 16.21 11.05 0.01
C ASP A 461 15.11 10.62 0.99
N VAL A 462 13.95 10.17 0.47
CA VAL A 462 12.83 9.67 1.28
C VAL A 462 13.24 8.46 2.10
N LEU A 463 13.94 7.49 1.49
CA LEU A 463 14.43 6.31 2.18
C LEU A 463 15.50 6.64 3.22
N ASN A 464 16.44 7.56 2.93
CA ASN A 464 17.47 7.97 3.88
C ASN A 464 16.87 8.66 5.12
N ILE A 465 15.87 9.54 4.92
CA ILE A 465 15.15 10.20 6.02
C ILE A 465 14.40 9.16 6.85
N ALA A 466 13.69 8.24 6.19
CA ALA A 466 12.94 7.18 6.85
C ALA A 466 13.86 6.25 7.63
N TYR A 467 14.98 5.83 7.03
CA TYR A 467 15.97 4.98 7.66
C TYR A 467 16.59 5.63 8.90
N ALA A 468 16.98 6.90 8.82
CA ALA A 468 17.54 7.62 9.96
C ALA A 468 16.54 7.73 11.13
N ILE A 469 15.26 8.03 10.84
CA ILE A 469 14.21 8.12 11.85
C ILE A 469 13.93 6.72 12.43
N GLU A 470 13.82 5.68 11.61
CA GLU A 470 13.63 4.29 12.05
C GLU A 470 14.73 3.83 13.01
N GLU A 471 16.01 4.07 12.67
CA GLU A 471 17.16 3.75 13.54
C GLU A 471 17.08 4.48 14.89
N LYS A 472 16.61 5.72 14.89
CA LYS A 472 16.45 6.52 16.11
C LYS A 472 15.31 6.04 16.99
N LEU A 473 14.18 5.67 16.39
CA LEU A 473 12.97 5.22 17.11
C LEU A 473 13.07 3.75 17.58
N ASN A 474 13.81 2.93 16.84
CA ASN A 474 14.05 1.50 17.13
C ASN A 474 12.77 0.64 17.21
N TYR A 475 11.79 0.92 16.34
CA TYR A 475 10.56 0.11 16.18
C TYR A 475 10.65 -0.87 14.98
N LYS A 476 11.83 -1.07 14.41
CA LYS A 476 12.08 -2.01 13.31
C LYS A 476 11.95 -3.48 13.78
N ASN A 477 11.52 -4.34 12.88
CA ASN A 477 11.41 -5.79 13.07
C ASN A 477 10.50 -6.24 14.21
N VAL A 478 9.59 -5.37 14.66
CA VAL A 478 8.59 -5.75 15.67
C VAL A 478 7.54 -6.67 15.02
N ILE A 479 7.20 -7.75 15.69
CA ILE A 479 6.21 -8.74 15.24
C ILE A 479 4.95 -8.61 16.11
N ALA A 480 3.80 -8.62 15.48
CA ALA A 480 2.52 -8.70 16.18
C ALA A 480 2.41 -10.04 16.94
N ARG A 481 1.88 -10.01 18.18
CA ARG A 481 1.89 -11.18 19.08
C ARG A 481 0.54 -11.86 19.23
N ASP A 482 -0.56 -11.12 19.05
CA ASP A 482 -1.90 -11.59 19.45
C ASP A 482 -2.59 -12.52 18.45
N TYR A 483 -2.01 -12.79 17.28
CA TYR A 483 -2.64 -13.72 16.33
C TYR A 483 -2.44 -15.20 16.69
N ASN A 484 -1.57 -15.52 17.66
CA ASN A 484 -1.32 -16.88 18.14
C ASN A 484 -2.16 -17.26 19.37
N GLU A 485 -2.88 -16.32 19.97
CA GLU A 485 -3.81 -16.52 21.08
C GLU A 485 -5.27 -16.50 20.56
#